data_9b75e64efe383d0dc70cb269b611fb2a
#
_entry.id   9b75e64efe383d0dc70cb269b611fb2a
#
_cell.length_a   1.000
_cell.length_b   1.000
_cell.length_c   1.000
_cell.angle_alpha   90.00
_cell.angle_beta   90.00
_cell.angle_gamma   90.00
#
_symmetry.space_group_name_H-M   'P 1'
#
loop_
_entity.id
_entity.type
_entity.pdbx_description
1 polymer ?
#
loop_
_entity_poly.entity_id
_entity_poly.type
_entity_poly.pdbx_seq_one_letter_code
_entity_poly.pdbx_strand_id
1 'polypeptide(L)'
;KYILIDEIQEIEGWERAVASFLADGLGDVVISVSNAGLLSSELATLISGRYVEIPVYPLTFREFLTFRKNKGDTKGKADKPISPQIQAKADNLADTETEFKNYLKYGGLPGIHQLPFDDEVLFNYLNAILNTVLYKDVITRHKIRDASIFDKLVRYLFDNVGNITTAKKIAEYFKSQRIRTSVDTILNYISYIEASLLIDQAPRYDIKGKRLLEFSDKVFLNDIGLRHGLIGHRERDVNGLLENIVFKELQARGYKVSIGVIDQIEIDFIAEKQNEKKYVQVCYSLGSEMVIQREFGNLEKIKDNYEKMVVSMDRFFPSEKNGILHRYLIDFLME
;
A
#
# COMPACT_ATOMS: atom_id res chain seq x y z
N LYS A 1 -19.19 -28.10 -5.10
CA LYS A 1 -18.70 -27.78 -6.45
C LYS A 1 -18.36 -26.30 -6.48
N TYR A 2 -17.19 -25.94 -7.07
CA TYR A 2 -16.72 -24.57 -7.17
C TYR A 2 -16.68 -24.13 -8.63
N ILE A 3 -17.07 -22.90 -8.90
CA ILE A 3 -16.96 -22.22 -10.19
C ILE A 3 -16.00 -21.05 -9.99
N LEU A 4 -14.84 -21.08 -10.65
CA LEU A 4 -13.81 -20.06 -10.55
C LEU A 4 -13.75 -19.32 -11.88
N ILE A 5 -13.92 -18.01 -11.85
CA ILE A 5 -13.88 -17.16 -13.05
C ILE A 5 -12.88 -16.02 -12.78
N ASP A 6 -11.82 -15.98 -13.56
CA ASP A 6 -10.77 -14.97 -13.47
C ASP A 6 -11.04 -13.84 -14.46
N GLU A 7 -10.73 -12.59 -14.07
CA GLU A 7 -10.89 -11.37 -14.89
C GLU A 7 -12.30 -11.25 -15.49
N ILE A 8 -13.33 -11.42 -14.64
CA ILE A 8 -14.71 -11.52 -15.10
C ILE A 8 -15.20 -10.29 -15.88
N GLN A 9 -14.59 -9.13 -15.67
CA GLN A 9 -14.91 -7.89 -16.38
C GLN A 9 -14.61 -7.94 -17.89
N GLU A 10 -13.90 -8.95 -18.37
CA GLU A 10 -13.65 -9.17 -19.80
C GLU A 10 -14.85 -9.80 -20.50
N ILE A 11 -15.88 -10.21 -19.75
CA ILE A 11 -17.07 -10.91 -20.27
C ILE A 11 -18.27 -9.95 -20.20
N GLU A 12 -18.84 -9.60 -21.35
CA GLU A 12 -20.05 -8.76 -21.39
C GLU A 12 -21.26 -9.49 -20.81
N GLY A 13 -22.00 -8.84 -19.92
CA GLY A 13 -23.23 -9.39 -19.32
C GLY A 13 -23.01 -10.52 -18.31
N TRP A 14 -21.81 -10.65 -17.78
CA TRP A 14 -21.41 -11.67 -16.82
C TRP A 14 -22.28 -11.68 -15.55
N GLU A 15 -22.84 -10.56 -15.13
CA GLU A 15 -23.66 -10.40 -13.92
C GLU A 15 -24.91 -11.28 -13.99
N ARG A 16 -25.51 -11.40 -15.19
CA ARG A 16 -26.69 -12.25 -15.43
C ARG A 16 -26.32 -13.73 -15.35
N ALA A 17 -25.16 -14.11 -15.88
CA ALA A 17 -24.65 -15.47 -15.82
C ALA A 17 -24.39 -15.89 -14.36
N VAL A 18 -23.70 -15.05 -13.59
CA VAL A 18 -23.45 -15.30 -12.16
C VAL A 18 -24.75 -15.37 -11.37
N ALA A 19 -25.71 -14.47 -11.62
CA ALA A 19 -27.00 -14.50 -10.96
C ALA A 19 -27.78 -15.82 -11.27
N SER A 20 -27.69 -16.35 -12.51
CA SER A 20 -28.23 -17.63 -12.88
C SER A 20 -27.54 -18.79 -12.15
N PHE A 21 -26.22 -18.83 -12.10
CA PHE A 21 -25.49 -19.88 -11.38
C PHE A 21 -25.85 -19.93 -9.89
N LEU A 22 -26.05 -18.77 -9.27
CA LEU A 22 -26.49 -18.67 -7.87
C LEU A 22 -27.96 -19.14 -7.70
N ALA A 23 -28.84 -18.78 -8.64
CA ALA A 23 -30.25 -19.17 -8.61
C ALA A 23 -30.44 -20.68 -8.81
N ASP A 24 -29.66 -21.28 -9.70
CA ASP A 24 -29.70 -22.69 -10.02
C ASP A 24 -28.97 -23.59 -9.00
N GLY A 25 -28.29 -22.98 -8.02
CA GLY A 25 -27.55 -23.70 -6.98
C GLY A 25 -26.40 -24.57 -7.54
N LEU A 26 -25.76 -24.15 -8.62
CA LEU A 26 -24.73 -24.93 -9.31
C LEU A 26 -23.46 -25.15 -8.48
N GLY A 27 -23.21 -24.31 -7.50
CA GLY A 27 -22.06 -24.37 -6.59
C GLY A 27 -21.64 -22.99 -6.08
N ASP A 28 -20.57 -22.95 -5.29
CA ASP A 28 -19.97 -21.70 -4.84
C ASP A 28 -19.24 -21.01 -6.01
N VAL A 29 -19.54 -19.76 -6.24
CA VAL A 29 -18.97 -18.97 -7.33
C VAL A 29 -17.90 -18.04 -6.75
N VAL A 30 -16.69 -18.12 -7.27
CA VAL A 30 -15.58 -17.22 -6.95
C VAL A 30 -15.18 -16.49 -8.22
N ILE A 31 -15.19 -15.17 -8.17
CA ILE A 31 -14.80 -14.31 -9.30
C ILE A 31 -13.64 -13.43 -8.89
N SER A 32 -12.70 -13.20 -9.79
CA SER A 32 -11.65 -12.19 -9.60
C SER A 32 -11.89 -10.99 -10.51
N VAL A 33 -11.47 -9.82 -10.05
CA VAL A 33 -11.49 -8.58 -10.83
C VAL A 33 -10.24 -7.78 -10.53
N SER A 34 -9.69 -7.11 -11.53
CA SER A 34 -8.56 -6.18 -11.41
C SER A 34 -8.99 -4.71 -11.31
N ASN A 35 -10.28 -4.44 -11.03
CA ASN A 35 -10.82 -3.09 -10.95
C ASN A 35 -11.83 -2.95 -9.80
N ALA A 36 -11.50 -2.12 -8.80
CA ALA A 36 -12.35 -1.88 -7.64
C ALA A 36 -13.72 -1.23 -8.00
N GLY A 37 -13.77 -0.46 -9.08
CA GLY A 37 -15.00 0.24 -9.50
C GLY A 37 -16.09 -0.67 -10.04
N LEU A 38 -15.75 -1.87 -10.53
CA LEU A 38 -16.73 -2.82 -11.10
C LEU A 38 -17.59 -3.50 -10.05
N LEU A 39 -17.02 -3.76 -8.87
CA LEU A 39 -17.75 -4.42 -7.80
C LEU A 39 -18.85 -3.53 -7.18
N SER A 40 -18.64 -2.20 -7.20
CA SER A 40 -19.54 -1.27 -6.54
C SER A 40 -20.78 -0.86 -7.35
N SER A 41 -20.72 -0.85 -8.69
CA SER A 41 -21.79 -0.32 -9.54
C SER A 41 -22.70 -1.38 -10.16
N GLU A 42 -22.13 -2.48 -10.63
CA GLU A 42 -22.87 -3.48 -11.42
C GLU A 42 -23.30 -4.70 -10.58
N LEU A 43 -22.45 -5.15 -9.65
CA LEU A 43 -22.82 -6.20 -8.69
C LEU A 43 -23.91 -5.75 -7.71
N ALA A 44 -23.92 -4.46 -7.36
CA ALA A 44 -24.89 -3.93 -6.40
C ALA A 44 -26.35 -4.12 -6.83
N THR A 45 -26.63 -4.28 -8.12
CA THR A 45 -28.01 -4.40 -8.63
C THR A 45 -28.53 -5.83 -8.71
N LEU A 46 -27.71 -6.78 -9.15
CA LEU A 46 -28.18 -8.16 -9.44
C LEU A 46 -27.82 -9.18 -8.36
N ILE A 47 -26.72 -8.99 -7.64
CA ILE A 47 -26.23 -9.93 -6.61
C ILE A 47 -26.08 -9.25 -5.24
N SER A 48 -26.71 -8.10 -5.05
CA SER A 48 -26.65 -7.35 -3.79
C SER A 48 -26.97 -8.21 -2.57
N GLY A 49 -26.09 -8.16 -1.57
CA GLY A 49 -26.23 -8.93 -0.33
C GLY A 49 -25.93 -10.43 -0.44
N ARG A 50 -25.46 -10.91 -1.59
CA ARG A 50 -25.16 -12.35 -1.84
C ARG A 50 -23.69 -12.63 -2.13
N TYR A 51 -22.78 -11.69 -1.85
CA TYR A 51 -21.36 -11.90 -2.04
C TYR A 51 -20.56 -11.36 -0.86
N VAL A 52 -19.35 -11.86 -0.71
CA VAL A 52 -18.34 -11.35 0.22
C VAL A 52 -17.16 -10.89 -0.63
N GLU A 53 -16.73 -9.65 -0.41
CA GLU A 53 -15.54 -9.10 -1.05
C GLU A 53 -14.31 -9.43 -0.22
N ILE A 54 -13.29 -9.96 -0.89
CA ILE A 54 -12.00 -10.29 -0.29
C ILE A 54 -10.91 -9.51 -1.03
N PRO A 55 -10.41 -8.41 -0.46
CA PRO A 55 -9.33 -7.67 -1.07
C PRO A 55 -8.03 -8.49 -1.02
N VAL A 56 -7.33 -8.59 -2.15
CA VAL A 56 -6.03 -9.25 -2.27
C VAL A 56 -4.97 -8.17 -2.46
N TYR A 57 -4.16 -7.97 -1.43
CA TYR A 57 -3.05 -7.03 -1.45
C TYR A 57 -1.76 -7.68 -1.99
N PRO A 58 -0.77 -6.90 -2.44
CA PRO A 58 0.60 -7.38 -2.54
C PRO A 58 1.05 -7.99 -1.21
N LEU A 59 2.04 -8.88 -1.25
CA LEU A 59 2.55 -9.55 -0.06
C LEU A 59 2.96 -8.54 1.01
N THR A 60 2.51 -8.74 2.24
CA THR A 60 3.09 -8.12 3.43
C THR A 60 4.55 -8.56 3.59
N PHE A 61 5.35 -7.86 4.38
CA PHE A 61 6.75 -8.27 4.59
C PHE A 61 6.86 -9.69 5.18
N ARG A 62 5.96 -10.07 6.07
CA ARG A 62 5.90 -11.43 6.64
C ARG A 62 5.62 -12.51 5.57
N GLU A 63 4.69 -12.23 4.67
CA GLU A 63 4.39 -13.13 3.54
C GLU A 63 5.55 -13.17 2.55
N PHE A 64 6.17 -12.01 2.24
CA PHE A 64 7.37 -11.94 1.41
C PHE A 64 8.48 -12.87 1.91
N LEU A 65 8.76 -12.85 3.22
CA LEU A 65 9.74 -13.77 3.83
C LEU A 65 9.35 -15.25 3.65
N THR A 66 8.06 -15.55 3.73
CA THR A 66 7.57 -16.92 3.52
C THR A 66 7.80 -17.39 2.08
N PHE A 67 7.54 -16.52 1.10
CA PHE A 67 7.81 -16.79 -0.31
C PHE A 67 9.31 -16.96 -0.58
N ARG A 68 10.16 -16.18 0.07
CA ARG A 68 11.63 -16.30 -0.03
C ARG A 68 12.15 -17.65 0.50
N LYS A 69 11.65 -18.10 1.66
CA LYS A 69 12.05 -19.37 2.28
C LYS A 69 11.67 -20.57 1.41
N ASN A 70 10.46 -20.60 0.86
CA ASN A 70 9.97 -21.70 0.03
C ASN A 70 10.81 -21.91 -1.24
N LYS A 71 11.47 -20.86 -1.75
CA LYS A 71 12.40 -20.98 -2.89
C LYS A 71 13.75 -21.61 -2.50
N GLY A 72 14.17 -21.47 -1.23
CA GLY A 72 15.41 -22.06 -0.71
C GLY A 72 15.34 -23.59 -0.54
N ASP A 73 14.17 -24.13 -0.22
CA ASP A 73 13.99 -25.56 0.07
C ASP A 73 13.98 -26.46 -1.17
N THR A 74 13.96 -25.91 -2.38
CA THR A 74 14.08 -26.70 -3.63
C THR A 74 15.52 -27.03 -4.02
N LYS A 75 16.52 -26.53 -3.30
CA LYS A 75 17.93 -26.92 -3.47
C LYS A 75 18.40 -27.77 -2.28
N GLY A 76 18.22 -29.07 -2.40
CA GLY A 76 18.98 -30.16 -1.74
C GLY A 76 19.17 -30.00 -0.22
N LYS A 77 18.56 -30.91 0.55
CA LYS A 77 18.96 -31.24 1.92
C LYS A 77 20.44 -31.61 1.95
N ALA A 78 21.27 -30.68 2.41
CA ALA A 78 22.63 -31.00 2.87
C ALA A 78 22.62 -30.78 4.39
N ASP A 79 22.93 -31.84 5.13
CA ASP A 79 23.08 -31.85 6.58
C ASP A 79 24.00 -30.70 7.04
N LYS A 80 23.44 -29.77 7.85
CA LYS A 80 24.25 -28.81 8.60
C LYS A 80 24.27 -29.19 10.07
N PRO A 81 25.46 -29.17 10.71
CA PRO A 81 25.58 -29.50 12.12
C PRO A 81 24.91 -28.43 13.00
N ILE A 82 24.34 -28.89 14.10
CA ILE A 82 23.67 -28.10 15.13
C ILE A 82 24.67 -27.14 15.78
N SER A 83 24.50 -25.84 15.61
CA SER A 83 25.29 -24.79 16.25
C SER A 83 24.45 -23.89 17.18
N PRO A 84 25.07 -23.19 18.16
CA PRO A 84 24.39 -22.67 19.35
C PRO A 84 23.34 -21.60 19.05
N GLN A 85 22.30 -21.57 19.84
CA GLN A 85 21.07 -20.76 19.72
C GLN A 85 21.28 -19.23 19.64
N ILE A 86 22.42 -18.70 20.06
CA ILE A 86 22.74 -17.27 20.07
C ILE A 86 23.23 -16.81 18.68
N GLN A 87 24.06 -17.63 18.04
CA GLN A 87 24.56 -17.38 16.67
C GLN A 87 23.41 -17.42 15.67
N ALA A 88 22.52 -18.40 15.78
CA ALA A 88 21.35 -18.56 14.92
C ALA A 88 20.36 -17.37 15.01
N LYS A 89 20.30 -16.68 16.16
CA LYS A 89 19.42 -15.51 16.35
C LYS A 89 19.99 -14.25 15.71
N ALA A 90 21.31 -14.08 15.75
CA ALA A 90 22.02 -12.96 15.11
C ALA A 90 22.04 -13.12 13.58
N ASP A 91 22.28 -14.35 13.09
CA ASP A 91 22.29 -14.67 11.66
C ASP A 91 20.88 -14.51 11.05
N ASN A 92 19.83 -14.95 11.75
CA ASN A 92 18.43 -14.72 11.35
C ASN A 92 18.04 -13.25 11.29
N LEU A 93 18.66 -12.39 12.10
CA LEU A 93 18.38 -10.97 12.15
C LEU A 93 19.02 -10.19 11.01
N ALA A 94 20.30 -10.44 10.74
CA ALA A 94 21.01 -9.85 9.62
C ALA A 94 20.37 -10.25 8.28
N ASP A 95 19.87 -11.48 8.20
CA ASP A 95 19.12 -11.98 7.06
C ASP A 95 17.77 -11.26 6.91
N THR A 96 17.04 -11.06 8.02
CA THR A 96 15.75 -10.35 8.01
C THR A 96 15.89 -8.87 7.61
N GLU A 97 16.91 -8.17 8.07
CA GLU A 97 17.20 -6.79 7.66
C GLU A 97 17.59 -6.70 6.18
N THR A 98 18.34 -7.68 5.68
CA THR A 98 18.68 -7.77 4.26
C THR A 98 17.43 -8.01 3.41
N GLU A 99 16.55 -8.92 3.83
CA GLU A 99 15.30 -9.17 3.13
C GLU A 99 14.32 -7.98 3.25
N PHE A 100 14.38 -7.21 4.34
CA PHE A 100 13.62 -5.96 4.44
C PHE A 100 14.10 -4.92 3.41
N LYS A 101 15.42 -4.80 3.20
CA LYS A 101 15.98 -3.95 2.12
C LYS A 101 15.50 -4.41 0.74
N ASN A 102 15.45 -5.71 0.51
CA ASN A 102 14.90 -6.27 -0.72
C ASN A 102 13.40 -5.94 -0.88
N TYR A 103 12.61 -6.08 0.19
CA TYR A 103 11.20 -5.73 0.20
C TYR A 103 10.99 -4.24 -0.06
N LEU A 104 11.76 -3.37 0.61
CA LEU A 104 11.73 -1.92 0.40
C LEU A 104 12.10 -1.54 -1.04
N LYS A 105 12.94 -2.33 -1.70
CA LYS A 105 13.44 -2.05 -3.05
C LYS A 105 12.55 -2.64 -4.15
N TYR A 106 12.05 -3.85 -3.98
CA TYR A 106 11.35 -4.59 -5.04
C TYR A 106 9.85 -4.76 -4.79
N GLY A 107 9.35 -4.35 -3.61
CA GLY A 107 7.94 -4.47 -3.26
C GLY A 107 7.51 -5.88 -2.91
N GLY A 108 6.20 -6.09 -2.88
CA GLY A 108 5.53 -7.32 -2.45
C GLY A 108 4.80 -8.08 -3.55
N LEU A 109 5.04 -7.80 -4.84
CA LEU A 109 4.40 -8.57 -5.91
C LEU A 109 4.92 -10.01 -5.93
N PRO A 110 4.04 -11.03 -5.86
CA PRO A 110 4.47 -12.44 -5.75
C PRO A 110 5.38 -12.90 -6.90
N GLY A 111 5.17 -12.39 -8.11
CA GLY A 111 5.91 -12.80 -9.30
C GLY A 111 7.41 -12.50 -9.25
N ILE A 112 7.87 -11.52 -8.45
CA ILE A 112 9.30 -11.23 -8.30
C ILE A 112 10.07 -12.42 -7.72
N HIS A 113 9.41 -13.25 -6.91
CA HIS A 113 10.03 -14.43 -6.32
C HIS A 113 10.35 -15.55 -7.32
N GLN A 114 9.82 -15.50 -8.53
CA GLN A 114 10.12 -16.46 -9.59
C GLN A 114 11.37 -16.07 -10.38
N LEU A 115 11.88 -14.86 -10.21
CA LEU A 115 13.00 -14.29 -10.95
C LEU A 115 14.29 -14.24 -10.11
N PRO A 116 15.46 -14.11 -10.74
CA PRO A 116 16.68 -13.75 -10.03
C PRO A 116 16.50 -12.39 -9.32
N PHE A 117 17.04 -12.25 -8.10
CA PHE A 117 17.04 -10.97 -7.39
C PHE A 117 18.20 -10.10 -7.91
N ASP A 118 18.02 -9.60 -9.10
CA ASP A 118 18.91 -8.71 -9.83
C ASP A 118 18.14 -7.45 -10.21
N ASP A 119 18.78 -6.28 -10.07
CA ASP A 119 18.14 -4.98 -10.25
C ASP A 119 17.55 -4.80 -11.65
N GLU A 120 18.32 -5.13 -12.67
CA GLU A 120 17.89 -4.94 -14.06
C GLU A 120 16.70 -5.85 -14.39
N VAL A 121 16.77 -7.11 -13.98
CA VAL A 121 15.71 -8.09 -14.23
C VAL A 121 14.42 -7.69 -13.51
N LEU A 122 14.52 -7.36 -12.20
CA LEU A 122 13.34 -7.05 -11.39
C LEU A 122 12.71 -5.70 -11.76
N PHE A 123 13.49 -4.66 -11.99
CA PHE A 123 12.93 -3.37 -12.40
C PHE A 123 12.31 -3.41 -13.80
N ASN A 124 12.88 -4.16 -14.73
CA ASN A 124 12.27 -4.37 -16.05
C ASN A 124 10.94 -5.13 -15.93
N TYR A 125 10.88 -6.17 -15.09
CA TYR A 125 9.66 -6.91 -14.81
C TYR A 125 8.58 -6.04 -14.19
N LEU A 126 8.91 -5.29 -13.12
CA LEU A 126 7.98 -4.39 -12.43
C LEU A 126 7.46 -3.26 -13.36
N ASN A 127 8.34 -2.72 -14.19
CA ASN A 127 7.95 -1.72 -15.18
C ASN A 127 7.02 -2.31 -16.27
N ALA A 128 7.26 -3.54 -16.70
CA ALA A 128 6.40 -4.23 -17.66
C ALA A 128 4.99 -4.47 -17.09
N ILE A 129 4.89 -4.89 -15.82
CA ILE A 129 3.59 -5.02 -15.12
C ILE A 129 2.88 -3.67 -15.06
N LEU A 130 3.56 -2.63 -14.57
CA LEU A 130 2.98 -1.29 -14.46
C LEU A 130 2.46 -0.79 -15.81
N ASN A 131 3.25 -0.92 -16.87
CA ASN A 131 2.85 -0.51 -18.22
C ASN A 131 1.64 -1.30 -18.72
N THR A 132 1.56 -2.59 -18.41
CA THR A 132 0.41 -3.42 -18.78
C THR A 132 -0.86 -2.90 -18.10
N VAL A 133 -0.83 -2.65 -16.79
CA VAL A 133 -1.97 -2.12 -16.04
C VAL A 133 -2.36 -0.73 -16.55
N LEU A 134 -1.39 0.19 -16.69
CA LEU A 134 -1.66 1.56 -17.17
C LEU A 134 -2.26 1.57 -18.57
N TYR A 135 -1.75 0.74 -19.48
CA TYR A 135 -2.20 0.74 -20.85
C TYR A 135 -3.52 0.00 -21.02
N LYS A 136 -3.62 -1.25 -20.53
CA LYS A 136 -4.80 -2.10 -20.69
C LYS A 136 -5.96 -1.62 -19.79
N ASP A 137 -5.69 -1.50 -18.49
CA ASP A 137 -6.76 -1.32 -17.50
C ASP A 137 -7.15 0.15 -17.29
N VAL A 138 -6.29 1.10 -17.65
CA VAL A 138 -6.61 2.51 -17.49
C VAL A 138 -6.82 3.21 -18.84
N ILE A 139 -5.77 3.32 -19.66
CA ILE A 139 -5.83 4.13 -20.90
C ILE A 139 -6.89 3.59 -21.85
N THR A 140 -6.90 2.29 -22.12
CA THR A 140 -7.83 1.67 -23.07
C THR A 140 -9.27 1.68 -22.53
N ARG A 141 -9.45 1.27 -21.28
CA ARG A 141 -10.78 1.19 -20.64
C ARG A 141 -11.47 2.55 -20.53
N HIS A 142 -10.75 3.57 -20.08
CA HIS A 142 -11.30 4.92 -19.90
C HIS A 142 -11.14 5.82 -21.14
N LYS A 143 -10.65 5.27 -22.26
CA LYS A 143 -10.46 5.99 -23.54
C LYS A 143 -9.73 7.32 -23.35
N ILE A 144 -8.63 7.29 -22.57
CA ILE A 144 -7.84 8.47 -22.25
C ILE A 144 -7.28 9.07 -23.54
N ARG A 145 -7.64 10.33 -23.82
CA ARG A 145 -7.23 11.01 -25.06
C ARG A 145 -5.80 11.51 -25.03
N ASP A 146 -5.34 11.98 -23.86
CA ASP A 146 -3.98 12.51 -23.70
C ASP A 146 -3.17 11.59 -22.76
N ALA A 147 -2.60 10.54 -23.36
CA ALA A 147 -1.75 9.60 -22.64
C ALA A 147 -0.47 10.26 -22.11
N SER A 148 0.00 11.39 -22.71
CA SER A 148 1.19 12.10 -22.23
C SER A 148 0.93 12.80 -20.91
N ILE A 149 -0.22 13.47 -20.76
CA ILE A 149 -0.61 14.10 -19.48
C ILE A 149 -0.84 13.02 -18.42
N PHE A 150 -1.45 11.90 -18.81
CA PHE A 150 -1.70 10.78 -17.91
C PHE A 150 -0.38 10.18 -17.39
N ASP A 151 0.60 9.87 -18.26
CA ASP A 151 1.92 9.36 -17.84
C ASP A 151 2.63 10.32 -16.85
N LYS A 152 2.60 11.63 -17.16
CA LYS A 152 3.17 12.63 -16.25
C LYS A 152 2.48 12.68 -14.90
N LEU A 153 1.16 12.48 -14.86
CA LEU A 153 0.42 12.40 -13.60
C LEU A 153 0.81 11.16 -12.79
N VAL A 154 0.90 10.00 -13.45
CA VAL A 154 1.36 8.77 -12.79
C VAL A 154 2.74 8.98 -12.16
N ARG A 155 3.71 9.50 -12.94
CA ARG A 155 5.05 9.81 -12.43
C ARG A 155 5.03 10.79 -11.27
N TYR A 156 4.18 11.83 -11.35
CA TYR A 156 4.04 12.80 -10.27
C TYR A 156 3.52 12.15 -8.99
N LEU A 157 2.47 11.32 -9.07
CA LEU A 157 1.90 10.63 -7.91
C LEU A 157 2.89 9.65 -7.29
N PHE A 158 3.60 8.89 -8.12
CA PHE A 158 4.60 7.93 -7.67
C PHE A 158 5.84 8.60 -7.05
N ASP A 159 6.21 9.79 -7.52
CA ASP A 159 7.32 10.57 -6.94
C ASP A 159 6.92 11.25 -5.62
N ASN A 160 5.63 11.54 -5.43
CA ASN A 160 5.09 12.24 -4.26
C ASN A 160 4.33 11.34 -3.27
N VAL A 161 4.67 10.04 -3.21
CA VAL A 161 4.07 9.11 -2.27
C VAL A 161 4.21 9.59 -0.82
N GLY A 162 3.14 9.45 -0.03
CA GLY A 162 3.12 9.92 1.36
C GLY A 162 3.01 11.44 1.54
N ASN A 163 2.95 12.21 0.45
CA ASN A 163 2.78 13.66 0.52
C ASN A 163 1.32 14.06 0.32
N ILE A 164 0.88 15.07 1.08
CA ILE A 164 -0.44 15.67 0.89
C ILE A 164 -0.47 16.36 -0.47
N THR A 165 -1.39 15.94 -1.31
CA THR A 165 -1.60 16.56 -2.60
C THR A 165 -3.08 16.87 -2.86
N THR A 166 -3.33 17.81 -3.76
CA THR A 166 -4.67 18.12 -4.26
C THR A 166 -4.63 18.21 -5.76
N ALA A 167 -5.72 17.86 -6.43
CA ALA A 167 -5.81 18.00 -7.88
C ALA A 167 -5.50 19.43 -8.35
N LYS A 168 -5.88 20.44 -7.54
CA LYS A 168 -5.55 21.86 -7.80
C LYS A 168 -4.04 22.11 -7.78
N LYS A 169 -3.32 21.65 -6.75
CA LYS A 169 -1.85 21.77 -6.67
C LYS A 169 -1.16 21.08 -7.83
N ILE A 170 -1.64 19.89 -8.23
CA ILE A 170 -1.12 19.16 -9.39
C ILE A 170 -1.36 19.96 -10.68
N ALA A 171 -2.56 20.50 -10.88
CA ALA A 171 -2.87 21.31 -12.06
C ALA A 171 -2.02 22.58 -12.11
N GLU A 172 -1.80 23.25 -10.98
CA GLU A 172 -0.91 24.42 -10.87
C GLU A 172 0.55 24.05 -11.19
N TYR A 173 1.04 22.92 -10.66
CA TYR A 173 2.37 22.40 -10.99
C TYR A 173 2.49 22.12 -12.50
N PHE A 174 1.52 21.43 -13.10
CA PHE A 174 1.53 21.17 -14.55
C PHE A 174 1.51 22.45 -15.38
N LYS A 175 0.70 23.44 -14.95
CA LYS A 175 0.69 24.77 -15.59
C LYS A 175 2.06 25.43 -15.53
N SER A 176 2.80 25.33 -14.41
CA SER A 176 4.18 25.85 -14.29
C SER A 176 5.15 25.15 -15.26
N GLN A 177 4.88 23.90 -15.61
CA GLN A 177 5.62 23.11 -16.61
C GLN A 177 5.09 23.32 -18.04
N ARG A 178 4.23 24.33 -18.27
CA ARG A 178 3.57 24.62 -19.56
C ARG A 178 2.67 23.51 -20.10
N ILE A 179 2.20 22.63 -19.21
CA ILE A 179 1.23 21.57 -19.53
C ILE A 179 -0.17 22.11 -19.20
N ARG A 180 -1.05 22.16 -20.20
CA ARG A 180 -2.43 22.61 -20.01
C ARG A 180 -3.33 21.43 -19.64
N THR A 181 -3.91 21.47 -18.44
CA THR A 181 -4.90 20.51 -17.99
C THR A 181 -5.87 21.17 -17.01
N SER A 182 -7.03 20.58 -16.81
CA SER A 182 -8.02 21.04 -15.83
C SER A 182 -7.91 20.24 -14.53
N VAL A 183 -8.43 20.83 -13.45
CA VAL A 183 -8.55 20.13 -12.14
C VAL A 183 -9.42 18.88 -12.30
N ASP A 184 -10.53 18.97 -13.05
CA ASP A 184 -11.44 17.84 -13.28
C ASP A 184 -10.74 16.69 -14.03
N THR A 185 -9.89 17.01 -15.01
CA THR A 185 -9.09 15.99 -15.70
C THR A 185 -8.15 15.26 -14.74
N ILE A 186 -7.50 16.00 -13.85
CA ILE A 186 -6.62 15.41 -12.83
C ILE A 186 -7.42 14.54 -11.87
N LEU A 187 -8.57 14.99 -11.37
CA LEU A 187 -9.44 14.21 -10.50
C LEU A 187 -9.88 12.90 -11.16
N ASN A 188 -10.35 12.97 -12.40
CA ASN A 188 -10.76 11.79 -13.16
C ASN A 188 -9.60 10.80 -13.34
N TYR A 189 -8.41 11.30 -13.69
CA TYR A 189 -7.25 10.43 -13.87
C TYR A 189 -6.79 9.79 -12.55
N ILE A 190 -6.82 10.51 -11.42
CA ILE A 190 -6.54 9.94 -10.10
C ILE A 190 -7.54 8.84 -9.79
N SER A 191 -8.84 9.06 -10.00
CA SER A 191 -9.86 8.03 -9.75
C SER A 191 -9.69 6.78 -10.63
N TYR A 192 -9.22 6.92 -11.87
CA TYR A 192 -8.93 5.78 -12.76
C TYR A 192 -7.71 4.99 -12.30
N ILE A 193 -6.66 5.68 -11.82
CA ILE A 193 -5.46 5.03 -11.27
C ILE A 193 -5.80 4.30 -9.97
N GLU A 194 -6.64 4.88 -9.11
CA GLU A 194 -7.13 4.25 -7.88
C GLU A 194 -8.02 3.03 -8.20
N ALA A 195 -8.94 3.17 -9.14
CA ALA A 195 -9.79 2.06 -9.58
C ALA A 195 -8.98 0.88 -10.15
N SER A 196 -7.81 1.13 -10.75
CA SER A 196 -6.90 0.09 -11.24
C SER A 196 -6.01 -0.53 -10.14
N LEU A 197 -6.26 -0.20 -8.87
CA LEU A 197 -5.52 -0.72 -7.72
C LEU A 197 -4.01 -0.41 -7.75
N LEU A 198 -3.61 0.69 -8.38
CA LEU A 198 -2.22 1.14 -8.37
C LEU A 198 -1.90 2.06 -7.18
N ILE A 199 -2.91 2.81 -6.74
CA ILE A 199 -2.82 3.73 -5.59
C ILE A 199 -4.04 3.57 -4.69
N ASP A 200 -3.88 3.99 -3.43
CA ASP A 200 -4.94 4.27 -2.48
C ASP A 200 -4.88 5.73 -2.06
N GLN A 201 -6.03 6.34 -1.84
CA GLN A 201 -6.15 7.66 -1.21
C GLN A 201 -6.52 7.50 0.26
N ALA A 202 -5.69 8.03 1.16
CA ALA A 202 -5.98 8.06 2.59
C ALA A 202 -6.62 9.40 2.95
N PRO A 203 -7.91 9.41 3.36
CA PRO A 203 -8.61 10.64 3.70
C PRO A 203 -8.04 11.25 4.98
N ARG A 204 -8.13 12.56 5.09
CA ARG A 204 -7.73 13.28 6.29
C ARG A 204 -8.89 13.37 7.29
N TYR A 205 -8.58 13.19 8.57
CA TYR A 205 -9.53 13.21 9.66
C TYR A 205 -9.13 14.25 10.70
N ASP A 206 -10.01 15.21 10.96
CA ASP A 206 -9.86 16.17 12.05
C ASP A 206 -10.17 15.50 13.39
N ILE A 207 -9.13 15.29 14.20
CA ILE A 207 -9.22 14.56 15.48
C ILE A 207 -10.11 15.33 16.48
N LYS A 208 -10.02 16.65 16.52
CA LYS A 208 -10.83 17.49 17.41
C LYS A 208 -12.25 17.63 16.92
N GLY A 209 -12.42 17.92 15.64
CA GLY A 209 -13.72 18.08 14.99
C GLY A 209 -14.46 16.79 14.74
N LYS A 210 -13.81 15.63 14.90
CA LYS A 210 -14.35 14.28 14.67
C LYS A 210 -15.03 14.11 13.31
N ARG A 211 -14.40 14.63 12.26
CA ARG A 211 -14.95 14.62 10.90
C ARG A 211 -13.85 14.40 9.85
N LEU A 212 -14.23 13.78 8.74
CA LEU A 212 -13.38 13.72 7.56
C LEU A 212 -13.26 15.11 6.94
N LEU A 213 -12.09 15.43 6.41
CA LEU A 213 -11.83 16.65 5.66
C LEU A 213 -12.04 16.36 4.17
N GLU A 214 -12.82 17.21 3.51
CA GLU A 214 -13.26 16.99 2.13
C GLU A 214 -12.15 17.15 1.06
N PHE A 215 -11.01 17.75 1.43
CA PHE A 215 -9.95 18.08 0.47
C PHE A 215 -8.57 17.72 1.02
N SER A 216 -7.72 17.26 0.13
CA SER A 216 -6.31 16.92 0.38
C SER A 216 -6.05 15.55 1.03
N ASP A 217 -6.10 14.51 0.22
CA ASP A 217 -5.71 13.17 0.65
C ASP A 217 -4.20 12.94 0.50
N LYS A 218 -3.65 12.01 1.26
CA LYS A 218 -2.35 11.42 0.95
C LYS A 218 -2.55 10.27 -0.02
N VAL A 219 -1.65 10.17 -1.00
CA VAL A 219 -1.63 9.07 -1.95
C VAL A 219 -0.57 8.07 -1.52
N PHE A 220 -0.96 6.81 -1.43
CA PHE A 220 -0.09 5.66 -1.18
C PHE A 220 -0.14 4.69 -2.35
N LEU A 221 0.96 4.01 -2.60
CA LEU A 221 1.04 3.02 -3.67
C LEU A 221 0.62 1.65 -3.13
N ASN A 222 -0.03 0.88 -3.95
CA ASN A 222 -0.33 -0.50 -3.60
C ASN A 222 0.92 -1.37 -3.58
N ASP A 223 1.91 -1.07 -4.42
CA ASP A 223 3.22 -1.71 -4.38
C ASP A 223 4.36 -0.71 -4.67
N ILE A 224 5.33 -0.64 -3.75
CA ILE A 224 6.48 0.28 -3.87
C ILE A 224 7.48 -0.16 -4.95
N GLY A 225 7.53 -1.44 -5.29
CA GLY A 225 8.38 -1.95 -6.36
C GLY A 225 7.98 -1.40 -7.72
N LEU A 226 6.68 -1.23 -7.99
CA LEU A 226 6.19 -0.59 -9.21
C LEU A 226 6.70 0.85 -9.34
N ARG A 227 6.80 1.59 -8.22
CA ARG A 227 7.42 2.91 -8.22
C ARG A 227 8.86 2.86 -8.68
N HIS A 228 9.63 1.94 -8.13
CA HIS A 228 11.05 1.84 -8.46
C HIS A 228 11.28 1.37 -9.90
N GLY A 229 10.40 0.53 -10.43
CA GLY A 229 10.39 0.19 -11.86
C GLY A 229 10.14 1.40 -12.76
N LEU A 230 9.34 2.39 -12.31
CA LEU A 230 8.98 3.57 -13.10
C LEU A 230 9.99 4.71 -13.01
N ILE A 231 10.44 5.05 -11.79
CA ILE A 231 11.24 6.26 -11.52
C ILE A 231 12.61 5.98 -10.89
N GLY A 232 12.95 4.70 -10.70
CA GLY A 232 14.18 4.25 -10.06
C GLY A 232 14.12 4.28 -8.53
N HIS A 233 15.00 3.51 -7.92
CA HIS A 233 15.19 3.51 -6.47
C HIS A 233 16.04 4.70 -6.02
N ARG A 234 15.61 5.40 -4.96
CA ARG A 234 16.32 6.58 -4.40
C ARG A 234 16.31 6.48 -2.87
N GLU A 235 17.47 6.41 -2.26
CA GLU A 235 17.62 6.30 -0.80
C GLU A 235 17.03 7.49 -0.02
N ARG A 236 17.01 8.68 -0.60
CA ARG A 236 16.48 9.90 0.03
C ARG A 236 14.96 9.86 0.29
N ASP A 237 14.24 9.01 -0.41
CA ASP A 237 12.77 8.95 -0.35
C ASP A 237 12.27 7.98 0.74
N VAL A 238 13.19 7.46 1.58
CA VAL A 238 12.91 6.36 2.52
C VAL A 238 11.75 6.64 3.46
N ASN A 239 11.58 7.85 3.99
CA ASN A 239 10.51 8.17 4.94
C ASN A 239 9.12 7.91 4.33
N GLY A 240 8.84 8.47 3.15
CA GLY A 240 7.55 8.25 2.46
C GLY A 240 7.32 6.77 2.09
N LEU A 241 8.39 6.03 1.82
CA LEU A 241 8.30 4.59 1.54
C LEU A 241 8.00 3.79 2.82
N LEU A 242 8.56 4.17 3.97
CA LEU A 242 8.23 3.53 5.25
C LEU A 242 6.79 3.81 5.66
N GLU A 243 6.32 5.05 5.49
CA GLU A 243 4.90 5.38 5.67
C GLU A 243 4.01 4.52 4.76
N ASN A 244 4.39 4.36 3.48
CA ASN A 244 3.65 3.51 2.55
C ASN A 244 3.58 2.05 3.01
N ILE A 245 4.68 1.49 3.47
CA ILE A 245 4.72 0.11 3.97
C ILE A 245 3.82 -0.04 5.21
N VAL A 246 3.90 0.89 6.17
CA VAL A 246 3.05 0.85 7.37
C VAL A 246 1.58 1.02 7.01
N PHE A 247 1.25 1.92 6.09
CA PHE A 247 -0.11 2.09 5.58
C PHE A 247 -0.67 0.77 5.02
N LYS A 248 0.08 0.12 4.13
CA LYS A 248 -0.33 -1.16 3.51
C LYS A 248 -0.42 -2.30 4.53
N GLU A 249 0.50 -2.34 5.50
CA GLU A 249 0.46 -3.31 6.59
C GLU A 249 -0.81 -3.15 7.44
N LEU A 250 -1.16 -1.91 7.81
CA LEU A 250 -2.39 -1.63 8.56
C LEU A 250 -3.64 -2.04 7.78
N GLN A 251 -3.68 -1.77 6.46
CA GLN A 251 -4.79 -2.23 5.60
C GLN A 251 -4.87 -3.75 5.54
N ALA A 252 -3.74 -4.44 5.36
CA ALA A 252 -3.68 -5.91 5.31
C ALA A 252 -4.15 -6.55 6.63
N ARG A 253 -3.93 -5.88 7.76
CA ARG A 253 -4.49 -6.27 9.07
C ARG A 253 -5.98 -5.94 9.22
N GLY A 254 -6.61 -5.34 8.22
CA GLY A 254 -8.03 -5.01 8.19
C GLY A 254 -8.40 -3.71 8.90
N TYR A 255 -7.44 -2.80 9.12
CA TYR A 255 -7.76 -1.46 9.62
C TYR A 255 -8.21 -0.55 8.48
N LYS A 256 -9.22 0.29 8.77
CA LYS A 256 -9.50 1.49 8.00
C LYS A 256 -8.50 2.56 8.42
N VAL A 257 -7.74 3.08 7.46
CA VAL A 257 -6.65 4.03 7.75
C VAL A 257 -7.00 5.41 7.22
N SER A 258 -6.78 6.43 8.05
CA SER A 258 -6.89 7.84 7.68
C SER A 258 -5.70 8.63 8.22
N ILE A 259 -5.48 9.82 7.69
CA ILE A 259 -4.43 10.75 8.14
C ILE A 259 -5.01 11.65 9.22
N GLY A 260 -4.40 11.65 10.41
CA GLY A 260 -4.86 12.48 11.51
C GLY A 260 -4.45 13.95 11.34
N VAL A 261 -5.35 14.87 11.74
CA VAL A 261 -5.02 16.29 11.83
C VAL A 261 -5.47 16.83 13.19
N ILE A 262 -4.57 17.46 13.91
CA ILE A 262 -4.84 18.15 15.16
C ILE A 262 -4.12 19.50 15.18
N ASP A 263 -4.84 20.62 15.28
CA ASP A 263 -4.26 21.97 15.31
C ASP A 263 -3.21 22.21 14.19
N GLN A 264 -3.52 21.83 12.96
CA GLN A 264 -2.64 21.89 11.78
C GLN A 264 -1.43 20.93 11.82
N ILE A 265 -1.31 20.12 12.86
CA ILE A 265 -0.28 19.09 12.98
C ILE A 265 -0.84 17.81 12.37
N GLU A 266 -0.01 17.15 11.60
CA GLU A 266 -0.32 15.86 11.01
C GLU A 266 0.07 14.73 11.96
N ILE A 267 -0.80 13.73 12.04
CA ILE A 267 -0.55 12.40 12.58
C ILE A 267 -0.57 11.45 11.39
N ASP A 268 0.49 10.71 11.17
CA ASP A 268 0.64 9.92 9.95
C ASP A 268 -0.53 8.98 9.74
N PHE A 269 -0.95 8.24 10.79
CA PHE A 269 -2.09 7.34 10.66
C PHE A 269 -3.00 7.32 11.88
N ILE A 270 -4.29 7.27 11.59
CA ILE A 270 -5.35 6.80 12.49
C ILE A 270 -5.83 5.49 11.91
N ALA A 271 -5.61 4.38 12.63
CA ALA A 271 -6.03 3.05 12.24
C ALA A 271 -7.23 2.60 13.07
N GLU A 272 -8.35 2.33 12.44
CA GLU A 272 -9.61 1.96 13.09
C GLU A 272 -10.10 0.59 12.58
N LYS A 273 -10.41 -0.32 13.52
CA LYS A 273 -10.95 -1.64 13.21
C LYS A 273 -11.91 -2.06 14.32
N GLN A 274 -13.19 -2.21 14.02
CA GLN A 274 -14.23 -2.53 15.00
C GLN A 274 -14.18 -1.56 16.20
N ASN A 275 -13.76 -2.04 17.37
CA ASN A 275 -13.64 -1.25 18.61
C ASN A 275 -12.19 -0.79 18.89
N GLU A 276 -11.26 -1.08 18.01
CA GLU A 276 -9.87 -0.67 18.16
C GLU A 276 -9.61 0.62 17.39
N LYS A 277 -8.86 1.51 18.03
CA LYS A 277 -8.33 2.72 17.40
C LYS A 277 -6.90 2.92 17.86
N LYS A 278 -6.01 3.22 16.90
CA LYS A 278 -4.59 3.46 17.15
C LYS A 278 -4.14 4.70 16.41
N TYR A 279 -3.20 5.43 17.00
CA TYR A 279 -2.51 6.54 16.37
C TYR A 279 -1.06 6.14 16.13
N VAL A 280 -0.59 6.28 14.90
CA VAL A 280 0.74 5.83 14.50
C VAL A 280 1.49 6.97 13.85
N GLN A 281 2.73 7.22 14.31
CA GLN A 281 3.72 8.04 13.63
C GLN A 281 4.81 7.14 13.08
N VAL A 282 5.35 7.49 11.92
CA VAL A 282 6.38 6.70 11.23
C VAL A 282 7.56 7.58 10.90
N CYS A 283 8.75 7.20 11.32
CA CYS A 283 9.97 7.89 10.94
C CYS A 283 11.12 6.92 10.66
N TYR A 284 12.09 7.34 9.88
CA TYR A 284 13.27 6.51 9.65
C TYR A 284 14.12 6.40 10.92
N SER A 285 14.43 7.53 11.55
CA SER A 285 15.29 7.54 12.73
C SER A 285 14.88 8.58 13.78
N LEU A 286 14.99 8.21 15.04
CA LEU A 286 14.82 9.02 16.25
C LEU A 286 16.18 9.58 16.76
N GLY A 287 17.17 9.71 15.88
CA GLY A 287 18.56 10.06 16.21
C GLY A 287 18.78 11.48 16.75
N SER A 288 17.75 12.34 16.86
CA SER A 288 17.86 13.67 17.46
C SER A 288 16.67 13.98 18.36
N GLU A 289 16.90 14.77 19.41
CA GLU A 289 15.85 15.20 20.33
C GLU A 289 14.73 15.97 19.62
N MET A 290 15.07 16.74 18.59
CA MET A 290 14.08 17.47 17.78
C MET A 290 13.12 16.52 17.05
N VAL A 291 13.61 15.41 16.48
CA VAL A 291 12.75 14.39 15.85
C VAL A 291 11.93 13.67 16.90
N ILE A 292 12.53 13.29 18.03
CA ILE A 292 11.82 12.65 19.15
C ILE A 292 10.67 13.53 19.63
N GLN A 293 10.92 14.81 19.87
CA GLN A 293 9.89 15.75 20.30
C GLN A 293 8.80 15.94 19.24
N ARG A 294 9.13 15.91 17.95
CA ARG A 294 8.15 15.99 16.88
C ARG A 294 7.25 14.76 16.88
N GLU A 295 7.82 13.57 16.83
CA GLU A 295 7.06 12.33 16.66
C GLU A 295 6.22 11.99 17.91
N PHE A 296 6.84 12.01 19.08
CA PHE A 296 6.13 11.75 20.33
C PHE A 296 5.24 12.93 20.76
N GLY A 297 5.75 14.16 20.68
CA GLY A 297 5.00 15.34 21.09
C GLY A 297 3.76 15.63 20.24
N ASN A 298 3.73 15.20 18.98
CA ASN A 298 2.50 15.28 18.18
C ASN A 298 1.42 14.33 18.73
N LEU A 299 1.79 13.11 19.11
CA LEU A 299 0.88 12.13 19.71
C LEU A 299 0.42 12.54 21.13
N GLU A 300 1.27 13.21 21.91
CA GLU A 300 0.94 13.72 23.26
C GLU A 300 -0.19 14.78 23.25
N LYS A 301 -0.42 15.45 22.11
CA LYS A 301 -1.52 16.41 21.94
C LYS A 301 -2.90 15.76 21.84
N ILE A 302 -2.95 14.48 21.52
CA ILE A 302 -4.19 13.72 21.43
C ILE A 302 -4.62 13.32 22.86
N LYS A 303 -5.76 13.85 23.32
CA LYS A 303 -6.21 13.73 24.71
C LYS A 303 -7.22 12.59 24.96
N ASP A 304 -7.15 11.55 24.14
CA ASP A 304 -7.90 10.32 24.37
C ASP A 304 -6.99 9.18 24.85
N ASN A 305 -7.63 8.05 25.24
CA ASN A 305 -6.95 6.90 25.84
C ASN A 305 -6.66 5.78 24.81
N TYR A 306 -6.80 6.04 23.52
CA TYR A 306 -6.46 5.06 22.52
C TYR A 306 -4.94 4.88 22.41
N GLU A 307 -4.54 3.73 21.92
CA GLU A 307 -3.14 3.39 21.76
C GLU A 307 -2.43 4.40 20.82
N LYS A 308 -1.26 4.81 21.25
CA LYS A 308 -0.39 5.71 20.49
C LYS A 308 0.97 5.06 20.33
N MET A 309 1.51 5.07 19.11
CA MET A 309 2.81 4.47 18.84
C MET A 309 3.64 5.27 17.83
N VAL A 310 4.95 5.19 18.01
CA VAL A 310 5.94 5.62 17.02
C VAL A 310 6.60 4.36 16.48
N VAL A 311 6.62 4.23 15.15
CA VAL A 311 7.29 3.14 14.44
C VAL A 311 8.54 3.70 13.75
N SER A 312 9.71 3.13 14.03
CA SER A 312 10.97 3.59 13.42
C SER A 312 11.95 2.46 13.11
N MET A 313 13.05 2.80 12.41
CA MET A 313 14.16 1.87 12.19
C MET A 313 15.17 1.85 13.36
N ASP A 314 14.91 2.56 14.45
CA ASP A 314 15.78 2.55 15.64
C ASP A 314 15.43 1.40 16.56
N ARG A 315 16.18 0.33 16.45
CA ARG A 315 15.95 -0.92 17.19
C ARG A 315 16.15 -0.79 18.70
N PHE A 316 17.11 0.05 19.13
CA PHE A 316 17.53 0.18 20.52
C PHE A 316 16.90 1.37 21.24
N PHE A 317 15.93 2.03 20.63
CA PHE A 317 15.15 3.07 21.29
C PHE A 317 14.28 2.46 22.39
N PRO A 318 14.04 3.15 23.52
CA PRO A 318 13.15 2.65 24.58
C PRO A 318 11.77 2.26 24.04
N SER A 319 11.23 1.15 24.51
CA SER A 319 9.93 0.60 24.03
C SER A 319 8.73 1.47 24.37
N GLU A 320 8.89 2.45 25.25
CA GLU A 320 7.86 3.40 25.66
C GLU A 320 8.48 4.74 26.10
N LYS A 321 7.80 5.84 25.78
CA LYS A 321 8.08 7.18 26.26
C LYS A 321 6.75 7.91 26.52
N ASN A 322 6.52 8.36 27.76
CA ASN A 322 5.33 9.12 28.17
C ASN A 322 3.98 8.44 27.85
N GLY A 323 3.90 7.10 27.98
CA GLY A 323 2.70 6.33 27.65
C GLY A 323 2.50 6.08 26.15
N ILE A 324 3.47 6.47 25.31
CA ILE A 324 3.46 6.23 23.87
C ILE A 324 4.44 5.09 23.57
N LEU A 325 3.96 4.07 22.90
CA LEU A 325 4.76 2.90 22.54
C LEU A 325 5.76 3.26 21.43
N HIS A 326 6.92 2.64 21.47
CA HIS A 326 7.83 2.59 20.34
C HIS A 326 7.93 1.15 19.81
N ARG A 327 7.93 1.01 18.49
CA ARG A 327 8.12 -0.26 17.80
C ARG A 327 9.23 -0.13 16.75
N TYR A 328 10.16 -1.07 16.77
CA TYR A 328 11.06 -1.26 15.65
C TYR A 328 10.25 -1.72 14.45
N LEU A 329 10.42 -1.07 13.29
CA LEU A 329 9.55 -1.29 12.12
C LEU A 329 9.51 -2.76 11.68
N ILE A 330 10.65 -3.44 11.63
CA ILE A 330 10.69 -4.84 11.21
C ILE A 330 9.90 -5.71 12.19
N ASP A 331 10.03 -5.48 13.49
CA ASP A 331 9.26 -6.23 14.50
C ASP A 331 7.76 -5.94 14.35
N PHE A 332 7.38 -4.67 14.11
CA PHE A 332 6.00 -4.29 13.82
C PHE A 332 5.42 -5.04 12.60
N LEU A 333 6.19 -5.19 11.52
CA LEU A 333 5.76 -5.90 10.31
C LEU A 333 5.71 -7.43 10.48
N MET A 334 6.32 -7.97 11.54
CA MET A 334 6.34 -9.39 11.84
C MET A 334 5.25 -9.83 12.85
N GLU A 335 4.59 -8.87 13.52
CA GLU A 335 3.42 -9.14 14.38
C GLU A 335 2.24 -9.68 13.57
#